data_5e508c1964a2bca6a8777585173ddc80
#
_entry.id   5e508c1964a2bca6a8777585173ddc80
#
_cell.length_a   1.000
_cell.length_b   1.000
_cell.length_c   1.000
_cell.angle_alpha   90.00
_cell.angle_beta   90.00
_cell.angle_gamma   90.00
#
_symmetry.space_group_name_H-M   'P 1'
#
loop_
_entity.id
_entity.type
_entity.pdbx_description
1 polymer ?
#
loop_
_entity_poly.entity_id
_entity_poly.type
_entity_poly.pdbx_seq_one_letter_code
_entity_poly.pdbx_strand_id
1 'polypeptide(L)'
;MIYIEYMSRRPGVELSKFHEFMLKGLEGWDAGYQEDELILGISRTWRLGPEPEHIAVWDSPQAGFRRIDEWEQIFRSGAADHLEVPLQRVARIDAAGCYEALLGPVKARKGTYYAEFFRAEGESSAIQAFYKARRRQHQHFTLNLLVHRIGRLGPDPGGLAVWTLPNFAALSEIAAELDRVHEPIRLEAAGAYADVGQEII
;
A
#
# COMPACT_ATOMS: atom_id res chain seq x y z
N MET A 1 -10.90 4.86 -8.01
CA MET A 1 -10.59 5.20 -6.58
C MET A 1 -9.64 4.16 -6.05
N ILE A 2 -8.59 4.58 -5.39
CA ILE A 2 -7.67 3.67 -4.70
C ILE A 2 -8.13 3.52 -3.26
N TYR A 3 -8.30 2.28 -2.81
CA TYR A 3 -8.56 1.94 -1.43
C TYR A 3 -7.34 1.23 -0.85
N ILE A 4 -6.89 1.64 0.32
CA ILE A 4 -5.68 1.10 0.94
C ILE A 4 -6.01 0.62 2.34
N GLU A 5 -5.63 -0.62 2.63
CA GLU A 5 -5.70 -1.22 3.96
C GLU A 5 -4.30 -1.36 4.54
N TYR A 6 -4.19 -0.96 5.79
CA TYR A 6 -2.98 -1.06 6.60
C TYR A 6 -3.22 -2.10 7.68
N MET A 7 -2.46 -3.18 7.64
CA MET A 7 -2.72 -4.34 8.48
C MET A 7 -1.50 -4.72 9.31
N SER A 8 -1.76 -5.19 10.51
CA SER A 8 -0.75 -5.79 11.38
C SER A 8 -1.15 -7.21 11.75
N ARG A 9 -0.14 -8.03 11.95
CA ARG A 9 -0.30 -9.39 12.42
C ARG A 9 -0.84 -9.41 13.85
N ARG A 10 -1.78 -10.29 14.15
CA ARG A 10 -2.27 -10.45 15.53
C ARG A 10 -1.17 -11.04 16.44
N PRO A 11 -1.13 -10.63 17.72
CA PRO A 11 -0.22 -11.22 18.70
C PRO A 11 -0.36 -12.75 18.76
N GLY A 12 0.76 -13.45 18.75
CA GLY A 12 0.80 -14.91 18.79
C GLY A 12 0.65 -15.61 17.44
N VAL A 13 0.36 -14.90 16.37
CA VAL A 13 0.36 -15.46 15.01
C VAL A 13 1.80 -15.46 14.47
N GLU A 14 2.25 -16.58 13.94
CA GLU A 14 3.55 -16.68 13.28
C GLU A 14 3.59 -15.86 11.99
N LEU A 15 4.75 -15.27 11.68
CA LEU A 15 4.91 -14.43 10.49
C LEU A 15 4.63 -15.22 9.20
N SER A 16 5.08 -16.46 9.13
CA SER A 16 4.84 -17.36 7.99
C SER A 16 3.34 -17.60 7.74
N LYS A 17 2.58 -17.83 8.81
CA LYS A 17 1.12 -18.00 8.72
C LYS A 17 0.43 -16.72 8.28
N PHE A 18 0.89 -15.57 8.75
CA PHE A 18 0.37 -14.28 8.33
C PHE A 18 0.61 -14.07 6.83
N HIS A 19 1.84 -14.31 6.34
CA HIS A 19 2.17 -14.16 4.92
C HIS A 19 1.40 -15.16 4.04
N GLU A 20 1.32 -16.44 4.45
CA GLU A 20 0.55 -17.45 3.74
C GLU A 20 -0.93 -17.05 3.62
N PHE A 21 -1.50 -16.53 4.71
CA PHE A 21 -2.87 -16.07 4.72
C PHE A 21 -3.07 -14.87 3.81
N MET A 22 -2.17 -13.85 3.86
CA MET A 22 -2.25 -12.68 2.99
C MET A 22 -2.21 -13.08 1.51
N LEU A 23 -1.31 -13.99 1.14
CA LEU A 23 -1.22 -14.47 -0.23
C LEU A 23 -2.51 -15.16 -0.69
N LYS A 24 -3.00 -16.12 0.08
CA LYS A 24 -4.21 -16.90 -0.26
C LYS A 24 -5.49 -16.09 -0.13
N GLY A 25 -5.57 -15.24 0.89
CA GLY A 25 -6.73 -14.39 1.13
C GLY A 25 -6.92 -13.38 0.03
N LEU A 26 -5.84 -12.73 -0.39
CA LEU A 26 -5.85 -11.74 -1.46
C LEU A 26 -6.24 -12.37 -2.81
N GLU A 27 -5.74 -13.57 -3.12
CA GLU A 27 -6.17 -14.33 -4.31
C GLU A 27 -7.67 -14.69 -4.26
N GLY A 28 -8.20 -15.01 -3.09
CA GLY A 28 -9.61 -15.30 -2.89
C GLY A 28 -10.52 -14.08 -3.07
N TRP A 29 -10.07 -12.92 -2.64
CA TRP A 29 -10.79 -11.65 -2.85
C TRP A 29 -10.80 -11.25 -4.32
N ASP A 30 -9.67 -11.35 -5.02
CA ASP A 30 -9.57 -11.04 -6.45
C ASP A 30 -10.51 -11.91 -7.29
N ALA A 31 -10.69 -13.18 -6.89
CA ALA A 31 -11.63 -14.10 -7.55
C ALA A 31 -13.11 -13.82 -7.26
N GLY A 32 -13.43 -13.21 -6.11
CA GLY A 32 -14.80 -13.02 -5.65
C GLY A 32 -15.41 -11.65 -5.96
N TYR A 33 -14.60 -10.64 -6.16
CA TYR A 33 -15.01 -9.24 -6.33
C TYR A 33 -14.42 -8.65 -7.61
N GLN A 34 -14.93 -9.08 -8.75
CA GLN A 34 -14.43 -8.78 -10.12
C GLN A 34 -14.31 -7.30 -10.47
N GLU A 35 -14.90 -6.39 -9.69
CA GLU A 35 -14.84 -4.95 -9.94
C GLU A 35 -13.67 -4.24 -9.21
N ASP A 36 -13.04 -4.92 -8.24
CA ASP A 36 -11.91 -4.40 -7.50
C ASP A 36 -10.66 -5.22 -7.83
N GLU A 37 -9.62 -4.56 -8.29
CA GLU A 37 -8.35 -5.21 -8.58
C GLU A 37 -7.35 -4.97 -7.43
N LEU A 38 -6.82 -6.06 -6.87
CA LEU A 38 -5.66 -5.96 -5.99
C LEU A 38 -4.43 -5.63 -6.85
N ILE A 39 -3.94 -4.41 -6.72
CA ILE A 39 -2.80 -3.92 -7.49
C ILE A 39 -1.47 -4.06 -6.76
N LEU A 40 -1.51 -4.14 -5.43
CA LEU A 40 -0.31 -4.27 -4.62
C LEU A 40 -0.64 -4.93 -3.28
N GLY A 41 0.10 -5.97 -2.91
CA GLY A 41 0.10 -6.57 -1.58
C GLY A 41 1.54 -6.76 -1.11
N ILE A 42 1.99 -5.93 -0.16
CA ILE A 42 3.39 -5.92 0.29
C ILE A 42 3.49 -6.02 1.81
N SER A 43 4.47 -6.80 2.27
CA SER A 43 4.77 -6.96 3.70
C SER A 43 6.12 -6.37 4.05
N ARG A 44 6.17 -5.75 5.23
CA ARG A 44 7.38 -5.12 5.77
C ARG A 44 8.49 -6.16 5.97
N THR A 45 9.66 -5.84 5.45
CA THR A 45 10.84 -6.70 5.53
C THR A 45 11.76 -6.24 6.67
N TRP A 46 12.27 -7.21 7.43
CA TRP A 46 13.26 -6.97 8.50
C TRP A 46 12.85 -5.91 9.54
N ARG A 47 11.56 -5.64 9.68
CA ARG A 47 11.03 -4.56 10.53
C ARG A 47 11.59 -3.16 10.18
N LEU A 48 12.06 -2.99 8.94
CA LEU A 48 12.55 -1.71 8.43
C LEU A 48 11.36 -0.84 8.02
N GLY A 49 11.03 0.13 8.82
CA GLY A 49 9.95 1.07 8.57
C GLY A 49 8.88 1.08 9.65
N PRO A 50 7.87 1.94 9.47
CA PRO A 50 6.78 2.11 10.41
C PRO A 50 5.82 0.91 10.39
N GLU A 51 4.94 0.83 11.38
CA GLU A 51 3.68 0.11 11.19
C GLU A 51 2.89 0.76 10.05
N PRO A 52 2.18 0.01 9.24
CA PRO A 52 1.75 -1.39 9.39
C PRO A 52 2.78 -2.43 8.90
N GLU A 53 2.54 -3.69 9.25
CA GLU A 53 3.33 -4.82 8.73
C GLU A 53 2.98 -5.16 7.28
N HIS A 54 1.76 -4.86 6.85
CA HIS A 54 1.25 -5.17 5.51
C HIS A 54 0.42 -4.03 4.95
N ILE A 55 0.56 -3.80 3.66
CA ILE A 55 -0.21 -2.81 2.89
C ILE A 55 -0.87 -3.54 1.72
N ALA A 56 -2.20 -3.50 1.67
CA ALA A 56 -2.98 -3.94 0.52
C ALA A 56 -3.58 -2.74 -0.20
N VAL A 57 -3.42 -2.68 -1.51
CA VAL A 57 -3.88 -1.58 -2.34
C VAL A 57 -4.83 -2.11 -3.40
N TRP A 58 -6.04 -1.59 -3.39
CA TRP A 58 -7.13 -1.97 -4.29
C TRP A 58 -7.47 -0.83 -5.23
N ASP A 59 -7.66 -1.15 -6.50
CA ASP A 59 -8.21 -0.20 -7.47
C ASP A 59 -9.68 -0.50 -7.74
N SER A 60 -10.53 0.49 -7.54
CA SER A 60 -11.96 0.46 -7.82
C SER A 60 -12.31 1.57 -8.81
N PRO A 61 -11.96 1.43 -10.09
CA PRO A 61 -11.97 2.53 -11.05
C PRO A 61 -13.37 3.04 -11.39
N GLN A 62 -14.39 2.18 -11.34
CA GLN A 62 -15.70 2.50 -11.86
C GLN A 62 -16.69 3.05 -10.83
N ALA A 63 -16.54 2.72 -9.56
CA ALA A 63 -17.58 2.94 -8.56
C ALA A 63 -17.35 4.16 -7.64
N GLY A 64 -16.12 4.64 -7.50
CA GLY A 64 -15.81 5.71 -6.55
C GLY A 64 -16.32 5.39 -5.13
N PHE A 65 -16.91 6.38 -4.46
CA PHE A 65 -17.45 6.19 -3.10
C PHE A 65 -18.68 5.27 -3.03
N ARG A 66 -19.40 5.06 -4.14
CA ARG A 66 -20.51 4.10 -4.18
C ARG A 66 -20.03 2.70 -3.82
N ARG A 67 -18.77 2.37 -4.12
CA ARG A 67 -18.19 1.07 -3.78
C ARG A 67 -18.12 0.83 -2.27
N ILE A 68 -17.94 1.87 -1.47
CA ILE A 68 -17.95 1.77 -0.01
C ILE A 68 -19.32 1.38 0.50
N ASP A 69 -20.39 1.93 -0.07
CA ASP A 69 -21.76 1.57 0.29
C ASP A 69 -22.06 0.10 -0.05
N GLU A 70 -21.53 -0.38 -1.19
CA GLU A 70 -21.67 -1.77 -1.62
C GLU A 70 -20.91 -2.71 -0.68
N TRP A 71 -19.67 -2.39 -0.31
CA TRP A 71 -18.90 -3.16 0.68
C TRP A 71 -19.61 -3.20 2.03
N GLU A 72 -20.09 -2.06 2.50
CA GLU A 72 -20.83 -2.00 3.79
C GLU A 72 -22.06 -2.93 3.77
N GLN A 73 -22.79 -3.00 2.65
CA GLN A 73 -23.92 -3.93 2.50
C GLN A 73 -23.45 -5.39 2.50
N ILE A 74 -22.37 -5.71 1.80
CA ILE A 74 -21.77 -7.05 1.75
C ILE A 74 -21.36 -7.49 3.17
N PHE A 75 -20.65 -6.64 3.92
CA PHE A 75 -20.23 -6.92 5.29
C PHE A 75 -21.43 -7.07 6.25
N ARG A 76 -22.40 -6.16 6.21
CA ARG A 76 -23.60 -6.24 7.04
C ARG A 76 -24.48 -7.46 6.76
N SER A 77 -24.49 -7.95 5.54
CA SER A 77 -25.24 -9.15 5.17
C SER A 77 -24.58 -10.45 5.61
N GLY A 78 -23.30 -10.41 6.02
CA GLY A 78 -22.49 -11.60 6.30
C GLY A 78 -22.01 -12.32 5.05
N ALA A 79 -22.23 -11.77 3.85
CA ALA A 79 -21.79 -12.41 2.62
C ALA A 79 -20.26 -12.54 2.51
N ALA A 80 -19.51 -11.66 3.20
CA ALA A 80 -18.06 -11.69 3.29
C ALA A 80 -17.51 -12.50 4.46
N ASP A 81 -18.33 -13.10 5.33
CA ASP A 81 -17.87 -13.75 6.56
C ASP A 81 -16.86 -14.88 6.29
N HIS A 82 -16.96 -15.56 5.16
CA HIS A 82 -16.04 -16.62 4.76
C HIS A 82 -14.60 -16.11 4.51
N LEU A 83 -14.42 -14.82 4.25
CA LEU A 83 -13.14 -14.14 4.09
C LEU A 83 -12.74 -13.36 5.36
N GLU A 84 -13.68 -12.59 5.89
CA GLU A 84 -13.49 -11.68 7.03
C GLU A 84 -13.15 -12.43 8.33
N VAL A 85 -13.88 -13.50 8.65
CA VAL A 85 -13.65 -14.24 9.89
C VAL A 85 -12.25 -14.90 9.92
N PRO A 86 -11.76 -15.55 8.86
CA PRO A 86 -10.38 -16.01 8.80
C PRO A 86 -9.35 -14.87 8.88
N LEU A 87 -9.58 -13.75 8.17
CA LEU A 87 -8.71 -12.58 8.22
C LEU A 87 -8.55 -12.06 9.65
N GLN A 88 -9.65 -11.85 10.34
CA GLN A 88 -9.65 -11.35 11.71
C GLN A 88 -8.93 -12.26 12.73
N ARG A 89 -8.74 -13.53 12.43
CA ARG A 89 -7.96 -14.46 13.28
C ARG A 89 -6.46 -14.25 13.12
N VAL A 90 -6.01 -13.78 11.97
CA VAL A 90 -4.59 -13.71 11.59
C VAL A 90 -4.07 -12.28 11.60
N ALA A 91 -4.91 -11.35 11.15
CA ALA A 91 -4.58 -9.95 10.98
C ALA A 91 -5.54 -9.03 11.74
N ARG A 92 -5.10 -7.80 11.88
CA ARG A 92 -5.90 -6.66 12.30
C ARG A 92 -5.75 -5.58 11.25
N ILE A 93 -6.85 -5.05 10.76
CA ILE A 93 -6.84 -3.82 9.96
C ILE A 93 -6.65 -2.67 10.95
N ASP A 94 -5.49 -2.04 10.92
CA ASP A 94 -5.14 -0.93 11.81
C ASP A 94 -5.77 0.37 11.33
N ALA A 95 -5.83 0.54 10.00
CA ALA A 95 -6.46 1.66 9.35
C ALA A 95 -6.79 1.32 7.89
N ALA A 96 -7.72 2.06 7.32
CA ALA A 96 -7.99 2.03 5.90
C ALA A 96 -8.30 3.45 5.40
N GLY A 97 -8.17 3.67 4.10
CA GLY A 97 -8.44 4.99 3.54
C GLY A 97 -8.69 4.99 2.04
N CYS A 98 -9.32 6.10 1.61
CA CYS A 98 -9.61 6.37 0.19
C CYS A 98 -8.65 7.42 -0.34
N TYR A 99 -8.10 7.13 -1.51
CA TYR A 99 -7.06 7.94 -2.13
C TYR A 99 -7.36 8.21 -3.60
N GLU A 100 -6.90 9.36 -4.07
CA GLU A 100 -6.76 9.62 -5.50
C GLU A 100 -5.39 9.16 -5.98
N ALA A 101 -5.34 8.53 -7.15
CA ALA A 101 -4.08 8.20 -7.79
C ALA A 101 -3.51 9.45 -8.48
N LEU A 102 -2.34 9.89 -8.02
CA LEU A 102 -1.61 10.99 -8.64
C LEU A 102 -0.71 10.50 -9.78
N LEU A 103 -0.08 9.33 -9.61
CA LEU A 103 0.68 8.62 -10.64
C LEU A 103 0.49 7.11 -10.44
N GLY A 104 0.36 6.37 -11.53
CA GLY A 104 0.02 4.96 -11.50
C GLY A 104 -1.49 4.77 -11.40
N PRO A 105 -2.00 3.65 -10.89
CA PRO A 105 -1.23 2.50 -10.39
C PRO A 105 -0.60 1.68 -11.51
N VAL A 106 0.55 1.11 -11.24
CA VAL A 106 1.15 0.07 -12.05
C VAL A 106 1.11 -1.22 -11.25
N LYS A 107 0.41 -2.24 -11.75
CA LYS A 107 0.32 -3.54 -11.06
C LYS A 107 1.72 -4.00 -10.68
N ALA A 108 1.92 -4.23 -9.40
CA ALA A 108 3.21 -4.59 -8.88
C ALA A 108 3.60 -6.00 -9.35
N ARG A 109 4.87 -6.15 -9.72
CA ARG A 109 5.48 -7.45 -9.99
C ARG A 109 6.21 -7.90 -8.75
N LYS A 110 6.51 -9.20 -8.63
CA LYS A 110 7.38 -9.71 -7.56
C LYS A 110 8.64 -8.85 -7.45
N GLY A 111 8.97 -8.40 -6.24
CA GLY A 111 10.11 -7.50 -6.08
C GLY A 111 10.32 -7.00 -4.65
N THR A 112 11.37 -6.21 -4.53
CA THR A 112 11.68 -5.42 -3.36
C THR A 112 11.03 -4.05 -3.50
N TYR A 113 10.35 -3.60 -2.45
CA TYR A 113 9.64 -2.34 -2.46
C TYR A 113 10.16 -1.39 -1.40
N TYR A 114 10.02 -0.13 -1.71
CA TYR A 114 10.25 0.98 -0.79
C TYR A 114 8.99 1.83 -0.75
N ALA A 115 8.46 2.05 0.42
CA ALA A 115 7.26 2.86 0.63
C ALA A 115 7.59 4.12 1.42
N GLU A 116 7.13 5.25 0.93
CA GLU A 116 7.26 6.58 1.54
C GLU A 116 5.90 7.05 2.01
N PHE A 117 5.79 7.38 3.28
CA PHE A 117 4.61 7.99 3.89
C PHE A 117 4.88 9.47 4.09
N PHE A 118 4.07 10.33 3.48
CA PHE A 118 4.35 11.75 3.46
C PHE A 118 3.11 12.61 3.72
N ARG A 119 3.34 13.81 4.25
CA ARG A 119 2.37 14.91 4.23
C ARG A 119 2.63 15.77 3.01
N ALA A 120 1.56 16.20 2.37
CA ALA A 120 1.64 17.18 1.30
C ALA A 120 1.22 18.55 1.81
N GLU A 121 2.02 19.55 1.50
CA GLU A 121 1.77 20.96 1.80
C GLU A 121 1.48 21.77 0.52
N GLY A 122 0.76 21.17 -0.43
CA GLY A 122 0.50 21.81 -1.70
C GLY A 122 -0.55 21.09 -2.54
N GLU A 123 -0.71 21.60 -3.76
CA GLU A 123 -1.62 21.00 -4.73
C GLU A 123 -1.09 19.67 -5.27
N SER A 124 -1.98 18.78 -5.65
CA SER A 124 -1.66 17.48 -6.26
C SER A 124 -0.72 17.59 -7.45
N SER A 125 -0.80 18.68 -8.22
CA SER A 125 0.09 18.98 -9.35
C SER A 125 1.56 19.16 -8.94
N ALA A 126 1.82 19.82 -7.80
CA ALA A 126 3.17 20.02 -7.27
C ALA A 126 3.76 18.69 -6.75
N ILE A 127 2.95 17.87 -6.10
CA ILE A 127 3.34 16.52 -5.65
C ILE A 127 3.72 15.66 -6.86
N GLN A 128 2.87 15.65 -7.89
CA GLN A 128 3.16 14.93 -9.13
C GLN A 128 4.45 15.39 -9.80
N ALA A 129 4.68 16.71 -9.87
CA ALA A 129 5.89 17.27 -10.49
C ALA A 129 7.15 16.83 -9.72
N PHE A 130 7.11 16.87 -8.40
CA PHE A 130 8.19 16.41 -7.53
C PHE A 130 8.54 14.92 -7.78
N TYR A 131 7.56 14.04 -7.74
CA TYR A 131 7.79 12.61 -7.96
C TYR A 131 8.18 12.26 -9.40
N LYS A 132 7.69 13.00 -10.39
CA LYS A 132 8.13 12.88 -11.78
C LYS A 132 9.62 13.28 -11.94
N ALA A 133 10.08 14.30 -11.22
CA ALA A 133 11.49 14.70 -11.22
C ALA A 133 12.35 13.61 -10.56
N ARG A 134 11.98 13.10 -9.39
CA ARG A 134 12.69 12.00 -8.72
C ARG A 134 12.76 10.73 -9.57
N ARG A 135 11.67 10.36 -10.25
CA ARG A 135 11.66 9.23 -11.17
C ARG A 135 12.69 9.37 -12.31
N ARG A 136 12.97 10.59 -12.78
CA ARG A 136 14.00 10.84 -13.80
C ARG A 136 15.40 10.70 -13.24
N GLN A 137 15.61 10.99 -11.96
CA GLN A 137 16.91 10.85 -11.28
C GLN A 137 17.21 9.37 -10.99
N HIS A 138 16.19 8.57 -10.69
CA HIS A 138 16.28 7.15 -10.36
C HIS A 138 15.68 6.27 -11.45
N GLN A 139 16.26 6.29 -12.65
CA GLN A 139 15.72 5.57 -13.82
C GLN A 139 15.63 4.04 -13.66
N HIS A 140 16.40 3.48 -12.72
CA HIS A 140 16.38 2.05 -12.40
C HIS A 140 15.37 1.67 -11.32
N PHE A 141 14.66 2.64 -10.72
CA PHE A 141 13.53 2.42 -9.83
C PHE A 141 12.22 2.64 -10.58
N THR A 142 11.22 1.86 -10.23
CA THR A 142 9.87 2.04 -10.79
C THR A 142 8.94 2.60 -9.72
N LEU A 143 8.40 3.80 -9.94
CA LEU A 143 7.32 4.32 -9.13
C LEU A 143 6.02 3.61 -9.53
N ASN A 144 5.55 2.70 -8.68
CA ASN A 144 4.36 1.89 -8.91
C ASN A 144 3.09 2.64 -8.55
N LEU A 145 3.15 3.41 -7.48
CA LEU A 145 2.00 4.08 -6.91
C LEU A 145 2.42 5.42 -6.33
N LEU A 146 1.66 6.45 -6.62
CA LEU A 146 1.67 7.71 -5.90
C LEU A 146 0.23 8.11 -5.66
N VAL A 147 -0.16 8.18 -4.40
CA VAL A 147 -1.52 8.50 -4.00
C VAL A 147 -1.55 9.59 -2.93
N HIS A 148 -2.65 10.32 -2.93
CA HIS A 148 -2.96 11.30 -1.91
C HIS A 148 -4.38 11.08 -1.38
N ARG A 149 -4.54 11.17 -0.05
CA ARG A 149 -5.81 10.92 0.62
C ARG A 149 -6.89 11.89 0.16
N ILE A 150 -8.07 11.37 -0.13
CA ILE A 150 -9.24 12.17 -0.47
C ILE A 150 -9.81 12.77 0.81
N GLY A 151 -9.74 14.09 0.95
CA GLY A 151 -10.22 14.79 2.14
C GLY A 151 -9.50 14.28 3.41
N ARG A 152 -10.30 13.78 4.37
CA ARG A 152 -9.78 13.18 5.62
C ARG A 152 -10.14 11.70 5.75
N LEU A 153 -10.43 11.02 4.66
CA LEU A 153 -10.88 9.62 4.64
C LEU A 153 -9.69 8.66 4.63
N GLY A 154 -9.03 8.51 5.76
CA GLY A 154 -7.90 7.61 5.93
C GLY A 154 -6.91 8.10 6.99
N PRO A 155 -5.89 7.31 7.30
CA PRO A 155 -4.89 7.62 8.32
C PRO A 155 -3.94 8.75 7.90
N ASP A 156 -3.29 9.35 8.86
CA ASP A 156 -2.11 10.20 8.65
C ASP A 156 -0.83 9.33 8.59
N PRO A 157 0.17 9.77 7.81
CA PRO A 157 0.15 10.85 6.83
C PRO A 157 -0.69 10.53 5.60
N GLY A 158 -1.26 11.54 4.95
CA GLY A 158 -2.23 11.38 3.86
C GLY A 158 -1.66 11.01 2.50
N GLY A 159 -0.34 10.86 2.35
CA GLY A 159 0.33 10.49 1.11
C GLY A 159 1.09 9.19 1.20
N LEU A 160 1.07 8.41 0.13
CA LEU A 160 1.84 7.18 -0.02
C LEU A 160 2.46 7.13 -1.42
N ALA A 161 3.78 6.89 -1.47
CA ALA A 161 4.48 6.55 -2.70
C ALA A 161 5.15 5.19 -2.55
N VAL A 162 4.99 4.31 -3.54
CA VAL A 162 5.59 2.98 -3.53
C VAL A 162 6.47 2.80 -4.75
N TRP A 163 7.71 2.41 -4.50
CA TRP A 163 8.74 2.18 -5.50
C TRP A 163 9.13 0.70 -5.54
N THR A 164 9.33 0.14 -6.73
CA THR A 164 10.05 -1.12 -6.90
C THR A 164 11.52 -0.83 -7.05
N LEU A 165 12.33 -1.52 -6.28
CA LEU A 165 13.79 -1.48 -6.29
C LEU A 165 14.35 -2.76 -6.92
N PRO A 166 15.53 -2.70 -7.57
CA PRO A 166 16.18 -3.90 -8.11
C PRO A 166 16.59 -4.89 -7.01
N ASN A 167 16.93 -4.40 -5.82
CA ASN A 167 17.29 -5.17 -4.63
C ASN A 167 17.33 -4.25 -3.39
N PHE A 168 17.50 -4.83 -2.20
CA PHE A 168 17.60 -4.05 -0.96
C PHE A 168 18.87 -3.17 -0.86
N ALA A 169 19.96 -3.50 -1.56
CA ALA A 169 21.17 -2.66 -1.54
C ALA A 169 20.89 -1.27 -2.15
N ALA A 170 19.94 -1.16 -3.07
CA ALA A 170 19.51 0.10 -3.65
C ALA A 170 18.86 1.07 -2.65
N LEU A 171 18.44 0.59 -1.45
CA LEU A 171 17.96 1.46 -0.37
C LEU A 171 19.00 2.50 0.05
N SER A 172 20.30 2.21 -0.06
CA SER A 172 21.36 3.16 0.28
C SER A 172 21.34 4.41 -0.59
N GLU A 173 20.90 4.30 -1.84
CA GLU A 173 20.79 5.42 -2.78
C GLU A 173 19.63 6.34 -2.40
N ILE A 174 18.47 5.74 -2.02
CA ILE A 174 17.30 6.48 -1.58
C ILE A 174 17.54 7.09 -0.21
N ALA A 175 18.12 6.36 0.73
CA ALA A 175 18.35 6.82 2.09
C ALA A 175 19.19 8.12 2.14
N ALA A 176 20.17 8.26 1.25
CA ALA A 176 20.97 9.48 1.16
C ALA A 176 20.17 10.73 0.73
N GLU A 177 19.01 10.54 0.12
CA GLU A 177 18.13 11.63 -0.30
C GLU A 177 17.09 12.00 0.75
N LEU A 178 16.70 11.04 1.62
CA LEU A 178 15.59 11.22 2.55
C LEU A 178 15.78 12.42 3.47
N ASP A 179 17.03 12.67 3.88
CA ASP A 179 17.39 13.82 4.71
C ASP A 179 17.28 15.16 3.95
N ARG A 180 17.07 15.13 2.64
CA ARG A 180 17.04 16.29 1.75
C ARG A 180 15.67 16.54 1.12
N VAL A 181 14.68 15.72 1.42
CA VAL A 181 13.34 15.86 0.86
C VAL A 181 12.62 17.00 1.58
N HIS A 182 12.49 18.11 0.90
CA HIS A 182 11.75 19.28 1.36
C HIS A 182 10.75 19.68 0.27
N GLU A 183 9.71 20.38 0.65
CA GLU A 183 8.61 20.87 -0.21
C GLU A 183 8.53 20.33 -1.66
N PRO A 184 7.35 19.96 -2.15
CA PRO A 184 6.00 20.17 -1.57
C PRO A 184 5.56 19.05 -0.63
N ILE A 185 6.45 18.14 -0.27
CA ILE A 185 6.16 17.02 0.64
C ILE A 185 7.04 17.07 1.88
N ARG A 186 6.51 16.60 2.97
CA ARG A 186 7.25 16.27 4.18
C ARG A 186 7.18 14.77 4.38
N LEU A 187 8.33 14.11 4.28
CA LEU A 187 8.43 12.69 4.56
C LEU A 187 8.26 12.46 6.06
N GLU A 188 7.27 11.65 6.46
CA GLU A 188 7.01 11.32 7.86
C GLU A 188 7.63 9.97 8.24
N ALA A 189 7.63 9.03 7.31
CA ALA A 189 8.21 7.71 7.50
C ALA A 189 8.51 7.04 6.16
N ALA A 190 9.38 6.05 6.19
CA ALA A 190 9.62 5.18 5.05
C ALA A 190 9.97 3.76 5.51
N GLY A 191 9.73 2.78 4.64
CA GLY A 191 9.98 1.39 4.98
C GLY A 191 10.33 0.53 3.77
N ALA A 192 10.98 -0.60 4.07
CA ALA A 192 11.30 -1.63 3.11
C ALA A 192 10.28 -2.77 3.18
N TYR A 193 9.79 -3.18 2.02
CA TYR A 193 8.74 -4.17 1.88
C TYR A 193 9.12 -5.19 0.80
N ALA A 194 8.51 -6.35 0.86
CA ALA A 194 8.58 -7.37 -0.18
C ALA A 194 7.17 -7.83 -0.56
N ASP A 195 7.02 -8.32 -1.78
CA ASP A 195 5.81 -9.01 -2.20
C ASP A 195 5.56 -10.22 -1.30
N VAL A 196 4.32 -10.44 -0.90
CA VAL A 196 3.92 -11.57 -0.04
C VAL A 196 4.20 -12.92 -0.71
N GLY A 197 4.23 -12.95 -2.04
CA GLY A 197 4.54 -14.15 -2.82
C GLY A 197 6.03 -14.46 -2.98
N GLN A 198 6.94 -13.65 -2.46
CA GLN A 198 8.36 -13.99 -2.41
C GLN A 198 8.63 -14.91 -1.21
N GLU A 199 9.07 -16.12 -1.49
CA GLU A 199 9.75 -16.93 -0.49
C GLU A 199 10.98 -16.14 -0.01
N ILE A 200 10.94 -15.71 1.24
CA ILE A 200 12.10 -15.12 1.89
C ILE A 200 13.04 -16.31 2.17
N ILE A 201 14.03 -16.51 1.30
CA ILE A 201 15.11 -17.46 1.49
C ILE A 201 16.04 -16.93 2.59
#